data_3360822c7521af23a6ee77aa973dadf8
#
_entry.id   3360822c7521af23a6ee77aa973dadf8
#
_cell.length_a   1.000
_cell.length_b   1.000
_cell.length_c   1.000
_cell.angle_alpha   90.00
_cell.angle_beta   90.00
_cell.angle_gamma   90.00
#
_symmetry.space_group_name_H-M   'P 1'
#
loop_
_entity.id
_entity.type
_entity.pdbx_description
1 polymer ?
#
loop_
_entity_poly.entity_id
_entity_poly.type
_entity_poly.pdbx_seq_one_letter_code
_entity_poly.pdbx_strand_id
1 'polypeptide(L)'
;MCIRDSYQIVAGERRWQASLKAGLDAMPVLIRDLSDQEVLEIGVVENVQRADLNPMEEARAYRALMTDFGRTQQDVSEAIGKSRSHIANLLRMLDLPLQIQRWLELGKLSLGHAKAIMPMPNPIETAEMIMRDGLSVRAAEAYVKRYKEGSVLNPTDSYRAGDKDPNIANVEKQLTDLLGLKVSLKHKGPGGELKIKYHHGDQLEDVMRRLKG
;
A
#
# COMPACT_ATOMS: atom_id res chain seq x y z
N MET A 1 -54.88 -8.38 13.56
CA MET A 1 -53.62 -8.92 13.04
C MET A 1 -53.30 -8.14 11.78
N CYS A 2 -52.48 -7.08 11.89
CA CYS A 2 -52.11 -6.32 10.70
C CYS A 2 -51.04 -7.12 9.97
N ILE A 3 -51.44 -7.77 8.87
CA ILE A 3 -50.53 -8.34 7.90
C ILE A 3 -49.80 -7.14 7.30
N ARG A 4 -48.51 -7.01 7.53
CA ARG A 4 -47.69 -6.05 6.78
C ARG A 4 -47.55 -6.62 5.38
N ASP A 5 -48.34 -6.09 4.47
CA ASP A 5 -48.36 -6.51 3.05
C ASP A 5 -47.14 -5.98 2.26
N SER A 6 -46.12 -5.48 2.94
CA SER A 6 -44.92 -4.90 2.31
C SER A 6 -43.65 -5.40 2.95
N TYR A 7 -42.63 -5.64 2.09
CA TYR A 7 -41.29 -6.00 2.47
C TYR A 7 -40.31 -4.89 2.06
N GLN A 8 -39.30 -4.66 2.88
CA GLN A 8 -38.22 -3.74 2.54
C GLN A 8 -37.04 -4.52 1.99
N ILE A 9 -36.49 -4.08 0.86
CA ILE A 9 -35.26 -4.63 0.31
C ILE A 9 -34.09 -4.06 1.11
N VAL A 10 -33.34 -4.91 1.79
CA VAL A 10 -32.14 -4.55 2.57
C VAL A 10 -30.88 -4.71 1.74
N ALA A 11 -30.82 -5.75 0.89
CA ALA A 11 -29.69 -6.03 0.00
C ALA A 11 -30.18 -6.70 -1.29
N GLY A 12 -29.40 -6.51 -2.38
CA GLY A 12 -29.70 -7.15 -3.66
C GLY A 12 -30.63 -6.37 -4.59
N GLU A 13 -30.79 -5.06 -4.44
CA GLU A 13 -31.64 -4.21 -5.28
C GLU A 13 -31.32 -4.35 -6.78
N ARG A 14 -30.03 -4.44 -7.17
CA ARG A 14 -29.63 -4.65 -8.57
C ARG A 14 -30.14 -5.98 -9.14
N ARG A 15 -30.18 -7.04 -8.31
CA ARG A 15 -30.75 -8.34 -8.70
C ARG A 15 -32.26 -8.25 -8.89
N TRP A 16 -32.95 -7.57 -7.98
CA TRP A 16 -34.39 -7.29 -8.09
C TRP A 16 -34.70 -6.50 -9.37
N GLN A 17 -33.97 -5.41 -9.63
CA GLN A 17 -34.16 -4.62 -10.87
C GLN A 17 -33.84 -5.44 -12.14
N ALA A 18 -32.82 -6.29 -12.10
CA ALA A 18 -32.52 -7.18 -13.23
C ALA A 18 -33.62 -8.21 -13.48
N SER A 19 -34.22 -8.76 -12.41
CA SER A 19 -35.35 -9.70 -12.51
C SER A 19 -36.57 -9.03 -13.12
N LEU A 20 -36.89 -7.79 -12.71
CA LEU A 20 -37.96 -7.00 -13.32
C LEU A 20 -37.74 -6.76 -14.81
N LYS A 21 -36.50 -6.38 -15.21
CA LYS A 21 -36.14 -6.16 -16.62
C LYS A 21 -36.18 -7.44 -17.44
N ALA A 22 -35.90 -8.58 -16.82
CA ALA A 22 -35.99 -9.90 -17.45
C ALA A 22 -37.41 -10.46 -17.54
N GLY A 23 -38.41 -9.75 -16.96
CA GLY A 23 -39.82 -10.18 -16.95
C GLY A 23 -40.08 -11.42 -16.11
N LEU A 24 -39.32 -11.63 -15.03
CA LEU A 24 -39.53 -12.75 -14.12
C LEU A 24 -40.68 -12.44 -13.18
N ASP A 25 -41.69 -13.35 -13.13
CA ASP A 25 -42.85 -13.22 -12.24
C ASP A 25 -42.49 -13.49 -10.77
N ALA A 26 -41.44 -14.23 -10.50
CA ALA A 26 -41.02 -14.56 -9.14
C ALA A 26 -39.48 -14.70 -9.08
N MET A 27 -38.92 -14.36 -7.91
CA MET A 27 -37.52 -14.60 -7.61
C MET A 27 -37.34 -15.14 -6.18
N PRO A 28 -36.36 -16.01 -5.92
CA PRO A 28 -36.10 -16.47 -4.57
C PRO A 28 -35.51 -15.33 -3.71
N VAL A 29 -36.09 -15.12 -2.52
CA VAL A 29 -35.67 -14.11 -1.56
C VAL A 29 -35.57 -14.74 -0.16
N LEU A 30 -34.69 -14.14 0.68
CA LEU A 30 -34.54 -14.50 2.08
C LEU A 30 -35.28 -13.45 2.91
N ILE A 31 -36.41 -13.85 3.56
CA ILE A 31 -37.17 -12.97 4.45
C ILE A 31 -36.59 -13.13 5.86
N ARG A 32 -36.30 -12.01 6.52
CA ARG A 32 -35.82 -11.95 7.92
C ARG A 32 -36.54 -10.82 8.64
N ASP A 33 -36.82 -11.04 9.92
CA ASP A 33 -37.21 -9.97 10.84
C ASP A 33 -35.93 -9.32 11.37
N LEU A 34 -35.71 -8.07 10.99
CA LEU A 34 -34.51 -7.29 11.32
C LEU A 34 -34.93 -5.99 11.99
N SER A 35 -34.19 -5.57 12.99
CA SER A 35 -34.26 -4.23 13.55
C SER A 35 -33.69 -3.19 12.59
N ASP A 36 -34.06 -1.93 12.74
CA ASP A 36 -33.51 -0.83 11.92
C ASP A 36 -31.99 -0.75 11.99
N GLN A 37 -31.41 -1.07 13.14
CA GLN A 37 -29.97 -1.12 13.34
C GLN A 37 -29.31 -2.24 12.52
N GLU A 38 -29.88 -3.43 12.49
CA GLU A 38 -29.39 -4.55 11.69
C GLU A 38 -29.52 -4.27 10.19
N VAL A 39 -30.60 -3.60 9.78
CA VAL A 39 -30.77 -3.16 8.38
C VAL A 39 -29.66 -2.21 7.96
N LEU A 40 -29.34 -1.21 8.79
CA LEU A 40 -28.24 -0.27 8.53
C LEU A 40 -26.88 -0.98 8.50
N GLU A 41 -26.63 -1.89 9.45
CA GLU A 41 -25.39 -2.67 9.50
C GLU A 41 -25.18 -3.50 8.21
N ILE A 42 -26.22 -4.23 7.78
CA ILE A 42 -26.17 -5.02 6.54
C ILE A 42 -25.87 -4.11 5.34
N GLY A 43 -26.49 -2.93 5.28
CA GLY A 43 -26.21 -1.95 4.23
C GLY A 43 -24.75 -1.47 4.20
N VAL A 44 -24.16 -1.23 5.37
CA VAL A 44 -22.73 -0.85 5.47
C VAL A 44 -21.84 -2.00 5.03
N VAL A 45 -22.09 -3.23 5.48
CA VAL A 45 -21.32 -4.43 5.11
C VAL A 45 -21.42 -4.70 3.60
N GLU A 46 -22.61 -4.58 3.01
CA GLU A 46 -22.80 -4.75 1.56
C GLU A 46 -22.02 -3.72 0.76
N ASN A 47 -22.07 -2.45 1.20
CA ASN A 47 -21.33 -1.37 0.55
C ASN A 47 -19.81 -1.58 0.63
N VAL A 48 -19.30 -2.06 1.76
CA VAL A 48 -17.86 -2.34 1.96
C VAL A 48 -17.37 -3.52 1.10
N GLN A 49 -18.24 -4.46 0.75
CA GLN A 49 -17.90 -5.58 -0.14
C GLN A 49 -17.81 -5.18 -1.63
N ARG A 50 -18.09 -3.92 -1.97
CA ARG A 50 -17.93 -3.43 -3.34
C ARG A 50 -16.44 -3.33 -3.69
N ALA A 51 -16.12 -3.68 -4.94
CA ALA A 51 -14.74 -3.74 -5.43
C ALA A 51 -14.12 -2.37 -5.75
N ASP A 52 -14.89 -1.30 -5.69
CA ASP A 52 -14.55 0.05 -6.17
C ASP A 52 -14.30 1.07 -5.05
N LEU A 53 -14.31 0.65 -3.78
CA LEU A 53 -14.00 1.53 -2.64
C LEU A 53 -12.52 1.90 -2.57
N ASN A 54 -12.26 3.16 -2.27
CA ASN A 54 -10.90 3.55 -1.93
C ASN A 54 -10.55 3.11 -0.48
N PRO A 55 -9.25 2.93 -0.18
CA PRO A 55 -8.83 2.43 1.14
C PRO A 55 -9.26 3.29 2.33
N MET A 56 -9.46 4.60 2.13
CA MET A 56 -9.90 5.49 3.20
C MET A 56 -11.41 5.39 3.46
N GLU A 57 -12.19 5.15 2.41
CA GLU A 57 -13.63 4.85 2.54
C GLU A 57 -13.84 3.51 3.26
N GLU A 58 -13.07 2.50 2.87
CA GLU A 58 -13.06 1.20 3.53
C GLU A 58 -12.73 1.33 5.03
N ALA A 59 -11.69 2.10 5.38
CA ALA A 59 -11.31 2.37 6.75
C ALA A 59 -12.41 3.07 7.56
N ARG A 60 -13.09 4.07 6.96
CA ARG A 60 -14.21 4.79 7.62
C ARG A 60 -15.40 3.87 7.87
N ALA A 61 -15.72 3.01 6.91
CA ALA A 61 -16.81 2.04 7.08
C ALA A 61 -16.49 1.02 8.19
N TYR A 62 -15.24 0.54 8.29
CA TYR A 62 -14.83 -0.32 9.41
C TYR A 62 -14.93 0.41 10.75
N ARG A 63 -14.55 1.68 10.82
CA ARG A 63 -14.69 2.47 12.03
C ARG A 63 -16.17 2.63 12.41
N ALA A 64 -17.05 2.93 11.46
CA ALA A 64 -18.48 3.03 11.69
C ALA A 64 -19.07 1.70 12.24
N LEU A 65 -18.71 0.55 11.65
CA LEU A 65 -19.12 -0.75 12.16
C LEU A 65 -18.71 -0.98 13.62
N MET A 66 -17.54 -0.50 14.02
CA MET A 66 -17.06 -0.63 15.39
C MET A 66 -17.72 0.36 16.34
N THR A 67 -17.88 1.64 15.96
CA THR A 67 -18.39 2.70 16.83
C THR A 67 -19.91 2.72 16.94
N ASP A 68 -20.59 2.57 15.81
CA ASP A 68 -22.03 2.76 15.73
C ASP A 68 -22.80 1.46 15.98
N PHE A 69 -22.18 0.32 15.64
CA PHE A 69 -22.77 -1.01 15.81
C PHE A 69 -22.08 -1.86 16.90
N GLY A 70 -21.07 -1.32 17.58
CA GLY A 70 -20.39 -2.00 18.69
C GLY A 70 -19.60 -3.25 18.28
N ARG A 71 -19.26 -3.41 17.00
CA ARG A 71 -18.56 -4.57 16.49
C ARG A 71 -17.08 -4.54 16.85
N THR A 72 -16.52 -5.69 17.21
CA THR A 72 -15.06 -5.82 17.40
C THR A 72 -14.34 -5.95 16.05
N GLN A 73 -13.03 -5.71 16.03
CA GLN A 73 -12.21 -5.94 14.82
C GLN A 73 -12.32 -7.38 14.31
N GLN A 74 -12.55 -8.33 15.21
CA GLN A 74 -12.74 -9.73 14.87
C GLN A 74 -14.08 -9.93 14.13
N ASP A 75 -15.18 -9.38 14.66
CA ASP A 75 -16.50 -9.48 14.04
C ASP A 75 -16.48 -8.87 12.64
N VAL A 76 -15.86 -7.69 12.48
CA VAL A 76 -15.69 -7.03 11.18
C VAL A 76 -14.86 -7.89 10.22
N SER A 77 -13.79 -8.52 10.72
CA SER A 77 -12.94 -9.44 9.95
C SER A 77 -13.73 -10.62 9.38
N GLU A 78 -14.56 -11.23 10.21
CA GLU A 78 -15.40 -12.36 9.83
C GLU A 78 -16.52 -11.97 8.86
N ALA A 79 -17.21 -10.84 9.13
CA ALA A 79 -18.30 -10.36 8.29
C ALA A 79 -17.84 -9.98 6.87
N ILE A 80 -16.64 -9.42 6.74
CA ILE A 80 -16.11 -8.89 5.46
C ILE A 80 -15.18 -9.89 4.75
N GLY A 81 -14.67 -10.92 5.47
CA GLY A 81 -13.74 -11.91 4.93
C GLY A 81 -12.32 -11.36 4.70
N LYS A 82 -11.92 -10.32 5.44
CA LYS A 82 -10.56 -9.75 5.43
C LYS A 82 -9.82 -10.12 6.70
N SER A 83 -8.49 -10.15 6.67
CA SER A 83 -7.72 -10.45 7.89
C SER A 83 -7.84 -9.33 8.92
N ARG A 84 -7.85 -9.66 10.21
CA ARG A 84 -7.83 -8.69 11.31
C ARG A 84 -6.66 -7.70 11.19
N SER A 85 -5.50 -8.17 10.73
CA SER A 85 -4.34 -7.29 10.51
C SER A 85 -4.56 -6.27 9.39
N HIS A 86 -5.31 -6.63 8.34
CA HIS A 86 -5.69 -5.70 7.28
C HIS A 86 -6.59 -4.59 7.83
N ILE A 87 -7.63 -4.95 8.58
CA ILE A 87 -8.56 -4.02 9.22
C ILE A 87 -7.82 -3.08 10.17
N ALA A 88 -6.97 -3.63 11.05
CA ALA A 88 -6.19 -2.84 11.99
C ALA A 88 -5.25 -1.84 11.28
N ASN A 89 -4.64 -2.23 10.16
CA ASN A 89 -3.79 -1.34 9.37
C ASN A 89 -4.59 -0.20 8.75
N LEU A 90 -5.77 -0.48 8.16
CA LEU A 90 -6.62 0.55 7.59
C LEU A 90 -7.16 1.52 8.64
N LEU A 91 -7.60 1.02 9.80
CA LEU A 91 -8.05 1.86 10.90
C LEU A 91 -6.97 2.85 11.37
N ARG A 92 -5.71 2.40 11.43
CA ARG A 92 -4.58 3.28 11.76
C ARG A 92 -4.36 4.38 10.72
N MET A 93 -4.75 4.21 9.47
CA MET A 93 -4.64 5.28 8.46
C MET A 93 -5.53 6.47 8.79
N LEU A 94 -6.66 6.24 9.50
CA LEU A 94 -7.54 7.31 9.98
C LEU A 94 -6.93 8.14 11.11
N ASP A 95 -5.87 7.64 11.76
CA ASP A 95 -5.16 8.36 12.83
C ASP A 95 -4.06 9.29 12.26
N LEU A 96 -3.76 9.20 10.96
CA LEU A 96 -2.83 10.07 10.27
C LEU A 96 -3.44 11.46 10.02
N PRO A 97 -2.61 12.51 9.89
CA PRO A 97 -3.08 13.85 9.52
C PRO A 97 -3.95 13.85 8.26
N LEU A 98 -4.99 14.69 8.24
CA LEU A 98 -5.97 14.77 7.13
C LEU A 98 -5.30 14.99 5.76
N GLN A 99 -4.18 15.68 5.72
CA GLN A 99 -3.43 15.91 4.49
C GLN A 99 -2.89 14.60 3.89
N ILE A 100 -2.37 13.71 4.73
CA ILE A 100 -1.90 12.37 4.30
C ILE A 100 -3.08 11.51 3.85
N GLN A 101 -4.20 11.56 4.59
CA GLN A 101 -5.42 10.85 4.20
C GLN A 101 -5.90 11.28 2.81
N ARG A 102 -5.87 12.59 2.50
CA ARG A 102 -6.19 13.12 1.18
C ARG A 102 -5.25 12.61 0.08
N TRP A 103 -3.95 12.51 0.37
CA TRP A 103 -2.98 11.96 -0.61
C TRP A 103 -3.21 10.47 -0.87
N LEU A 104 -3.65 9.72 0.14
CA LEU A 104 -4.08 8.32 -0.03
C LEU A 104 -5.34 8.22 -0.88
N GLU A 105 -6.35 9.05 -0.64
CA GLU A 105 -7.59 9.11 -1.43
C GLU A 105 -7.32 9.45 -2.91
N LEU A 106 -6.39 10.36 -3.16
CA LEU A 106 -5.99 10.78 -4.50
C LEU A 106 -5.00 9.82 -5.18
N GLY A 107 -4.58 8.74 -4.50
CA GLY A 107 -3.58 7.79 -5.01
C GLY A 107 -2.17 8.36 -5.16
N LYS A 108 -1.90 9.58 -4.62
CA LYS A 108 -0.57 10.20 -4.62
C LYS A 108 0.40 9.51 -3.67
N LEU A 109 -0.13 8.88 -2.63
CA LEU A 109 0.61 8.09 -1.65
C LEU A 109 -0.01 6.70 -1.57
N SER A 110 0.80 5.65 -1.52
CA SER A 110 0.29 4.29 -1.34
C SER A 110 0.12 3.95 0.14
N LEU A 111 -0.73 2.94 0.45
CA LEU A 111 -0.88 2.41 1.81
C LEU A 111 0.45 1.94 2.42
N GLY A 112 1.35 1.39 1.59
CA GLY A 112 2.69 0.98 2.03
C GLY A 112 3.52 2.17 2.51
N HIS A 113 3.50 3.28 1.77
CA HIS A 113 4.17 4.51 2.19
C HIS A 113 3.59 5.07 3.48
N ALA A 114 2.25 5.16 3.59
CA ALA A 114 1.59 5.64 4.80
C ALA A 114 1.94 4.80 6.03
N LYS A 115 1.96 3.46 5.88
CA LYS A 115 2.38 2.54 6.94
C LYS A 115 3.84 2.77 7.36
N ALA A 116 4.73 3.00 6.41
CA ALA A 116 6.15 3.25 6.69
C ALA A 116 6.35 4.55 7.50
N ILE A 117 5.65 5.63 7.13
CA ILE A 117 5.83 6.95 7.76
C ILE A 117 5.06 7.15 9.06
N MET A 118 4.10 6.28 9.37
CA MET A 118 3.26 6.38 10.57
C MET A 118 4.04 6.57 11.88
N PRO A 119 5.21 5.94 12.10
CA PRO A 119 5.98 6.12 13.31
C PRO A 119 6.88 7.37 13.31
N MET A 120 6.81 8.23 12.29
CA MET A 120 7.62 9.43 12.20
C MET A 120 7.01 10.57 13.02
N PRO A 121 7.82 11.43 13.67
CA PRO A 121 7.31 12.59 14.40
C PRO A 121 6.65 13.62 13.46
N ASN A 122 7.19 13.79 12.24
CA ASN A 122 6.66 14.67 11.21
C ASN A 122 6.25 13.88 9.96
N PRO A 123 5.13 13.15 10.00
CA PRO A 123 4.76 12.28 8.89
C PRO A 123 4.40 13.04 7.61
N ILE A 124 3.93 14.30 7.71
CA ILE A 124 3.59 15.15 6.54
C ILE A 124 4.86 15.46 5.73
N GLU A 125 5.90 15.99 6.37
CA GLU A 125 7.17 16.34 5.69
C GLU A 125 7.81 15.10 5.06
N THR A 126 7.75 13.96 5.76
CA THR A 126 8.26 12.69 5.23
C THR A 126 7.45 12.23 4.01
N ALA A 127 6.12 12.40 4.03
CA ALA A 127 5.27 12.07 2.89
C ALA A 127 5.55 12.99 1.68
N GLU A 128 5.74 14.28 1.91
CA GLU A 128 6.11 15.24 0.87
C GLU A 128 7.45 14.89 0.22
N MET A 129 8.44 14.52 1.02
CA MET A 129 9.73 14.04 0.53
C MET A 129 9.55 12.78 -0.33
N ILE A 130 8.78 11.78 0.13
CA ILE A 130 8.52 10.56 -0.62
C ILE A 130 7.87 10.86 -1.97
N MET A 131 6.90 11.78 -2.01
CA MET A 131 6.21 12.14 -3.25
C MET A 131 7.09 12.96 -4.18
N ARG A 132 7.85 13.93 -3.67
CA ARG A 132 8.77 14.76 -4.43
C ARG A 132 9.85 13.93 -5.09
N ASP A 133 10.43 13.01 -4.33
CA ASP A 133 11.59 12.23 -4.74
C ASP A 133 11.20 10.88 -5.37
N GLY A 134 9.91 10.56 -5.45
CA GLY A 134 9.39 9.34 -6.09
C GLY A 134 9.86 8.05 -5.40
N LEU A 135 10.01 8.05 -4.06
CA LEU A 135 10.57 6.91 -3.33
C LEU A 135 9.67 5.67 -3.43
N SER A 136 10.29 4.51 -3.56
CA SER A 136 9.60 3.24 -3.39
C SER A 136 9.27 2.99 -1.90
N VAL A 137 8.28 2.10 -1.63
CA VAL A 137 7.91 1.73 -0.26
C VAL A 137 9.11 1.22 0.53
N ARG A 138 9.98 0.39 -0.09
CA ARG A 138 11.20 -0.15 0.55
C ARG A 138 12.20 0.96 0.89
N ALA A 139 12.34 1.96 0.02
CA ALA A 139 13.21 3.11 0.28
C ALA A 139 12.68 3.97 1.43
N ALA A 140 11.36 4.17 1.50
CA ALA A 140 10.70 4.87 2.59
C ALA A 140 10.86 4.11 3.93
N GLU A 141 10.68 2.80 3.94
CA GLU A 141 10.92 1.95 5.12
C GLU A 141 12.39 2.02 5.60
N ALA A 142 13.33 1.96 4.66
CA ALA A 142 14.78 2.08 4.97
C ALA A 142 15.12 3.47 5.54
N TYR A 143 14.50 4.53 5.01
CA TYR A 143 14.65 5.89 5.54
C TYR A 143 14.16 5.99 6.98
N VAL A 144 12.92 5.53 7.25
CA VAL A 144 12.33 5.54 8.59
C VAL A 144 13.13 4.72 9.59
N LYS A 145 13.65 3.56 9.17
CA LYS A 145 14.52 2.73 10.00
C LYS A 145 15.80 3.47 10.42
N ARG A 146 16.48 4.11 9.49
CA ARG A 146 17.70 4.91 9.76
C ARG A 146 17.42 6.09 10.67
N TYR A 147 16.29 6.77 10.47
CA TYR A 147 15.86 7.85 11.33
C TYR A 147 15.72 7.39 12.78
N LYS A 148 15.08 6.23 13.01
CA LYS A 148 14.91 5.63 14.35
C LYS A 148 16.24 5.20 14.98
N GLU A 149 17.19 4.76 14.18
CA GLU A 149 18.54 4.35 14.63
C GLU A 149 19.45 5.55 14.95
N GLY A 150 18.93 6.79 14.87
CA GLY A 150 19.67 8.01 15.19
C GLY A 150 20.74 8.37 14.14
N SER A 151 20.79 7.65 13.03
CA SER A 151 21.62 7.99 11.88
C SER A 151 20.93 9.11 11.11
N VAL A 152 21.02 10.34 11.62
CA VAL A 152 20.56 11.55 10.92
C VAL A 152 21.47 11.76 9.73
N LEU A 153 21.11 11.15 8.62
CA LEU A 153 21.71 11.42 7.33
C LEU A 153 20.77 12.31 6.54
N ASN A 154 21.35 13.31 5.87
CA ASN A 154 20.61 14.14 4.93
C ASN A 154 19.76 13.27 4.01
N PRO A 155 18.52 13.70 3.68
CA PRO A 155 17.62 12.94 2.79
C PRO A 155 18.26 12.51 1.47
N THR A 156 19.24 13.26 0.99
CA THR A 156 20.01 12.99 -0.23
C THR A 156 20.98 11.81 -0.13
N ASP A 157 21.46 11.45 1.05
CA ASP A 157 22.42 10.34 1.20
C ASP A 157 21.74 8.95 1.32
N SER A 158 20.48 8.91 1.75
CA SER A 158 19.71 7.66 1.85
C SER A 158 19.20 7.15 0.50
N TYR A 159 19.10 8.02 -0.48
CA TYR A 159 18.60 7.73 -1.83
C TYR A 159 19.51 6.78 -2.63
N ARG A 160 20.79 6.71 -2.27
CA ARG A 160 21.81 6.04 -3.09
C ARG A 160 22.06 4.57 -2.75
N ALA A 161 21.35 3.99 -1.78
CA ALA A 161 21.65 2.62 -1.36
C ALA A 161 20.73 1.52 -1.94
N GLY A 162 19.65 1.87 -2.64
CA GLY A 162 18.65 0.91 -3.11
C GLY A 162 18.18 1.01 -4.56
N ASP A 163 18.15 2.20 -5.14
CA ASP A 163 17.82 2.39 -6.55
C ASP A 163 19.08 2.82 -7.30
N LYS A 164 19.75 1.86 -7.94
CA LYS A 164 20.78 2.18 -8.92
C LYS A 164 20.09 2.87 -10.09
N ASP A 165 20.59 4.06 -10.44
CA ASP A 165 20.21 4.72 -11.69
C ASP A 165 20.24 3.66 -12.81
N PRO A 166 19.15 3.52 -13.60
CA PRO A 166 19.09 2.55 -14.69
C PRO A 166 20.31 2.61 -15.62
N ASN A 167 20.90 3.81 -15.81
CA ASN A 167 22.11 4.01 -16.57
C ASN A 167 23.34 3.39 -15.87
N ILE A 168 23.44 3.53 -14.55
CA ILE A 168 24.54 2.93 -13.76
C ILE A 168 24.41 1.40 -13.75
N ALA A 169 23.19 0.87 -13.59
CA ALA A 169 22.95 -0.57 -13.65
C ALA A 169 23.31 -1.15 -15.04
N ASN A 170 23.05 -0.41 -16.11
CA ASN A 170 23.39 -0.82 -17.47
C ASN A 170 24.92 -0.82 -17.71
N VAL A 171 25.63 0.20 -17.21
CA VAL A 171 27.10 0.27 -17.26
C VAL A 171 27.76 -0.82 -16.41
N GLU A 172 27.22 -1.11 -15.20
CA GLU A 172 27.70 -2.24 -14.39
C GLU A 172 27.55 -3.58 -15.10
N LYS A 173 26.40 -3.79 -15.79
CA LYS A 173 26.16 -4.99 -16.55
C LYS A 173 27.12 -5.11 -17.74
N GLN A 174 27.29 -4.05 -18.52
CA GLN A 174 28.22 -4.02 -19.65
C GLN A 174 29.66 -4.32 -19.19
N LEU A 175 30.13 -3.70 -18.10
CA LEU A 175 31.44 -3.95 -17.53
C LEU A 175 31.60 -5.36 -16.97
N THR A 176 30.54 -5.90 -16.35
CA THR A 176 30.53 -7.28 -15.85
C THR A 176 30.61 -8.29 -17.01
N ASP A 177 29.85 -8.06 -18.09
CA ASP A 177 29.86 -8.92 -19.30
C ASP A 177 31.21 -8.85 -20.02
N LEU A 178 31.84 -7.67 -20.06
CA LEU A 178 33.12 -7.45 -20.72
C LEU A 178 34.30 -8.03 -19.95
N LEU A 179 34.29 -7.93 -18.62
CA LEU A 179 35.38 -8.39 -17.75
C LEU A 179 35.18 -9.82 -17.25
N GLY A 180 33.98 -10.37 -17.31
CA GLY A 180 33.65 -11.68 -16.71
C GLY A 180 33.73 -11.68 -15.19
N LEU A 181 33.81 -10.52 -14.54
CA LEU A 181 33.97 -10.33 -13.10
C LEU A 181 32.86 -9.45 -12.55
N LYS A 182 32.49 -9.65 -11.28
CA LYS A 182 31.47 -8.83 -10.63
C LYS A 182 31.95 -7.40 -10.44
N VAL A 183 31.35 -6.46 -11.17
CA VAL A 183 31.62 -5.04 -11.11
C VAL A 183 30.54 -4.31 -10.34
N SER A 184 30.93 -3.32 -9.55
CA SER A 184 30.02 -2.46 -8.81
C SER A 184 30.49 -1.02 -8.94
N LEU A 185 29.59 -0.13 -9.40
CA LEU A 185 29.85 1.29 -9.62
C LEU A 185 29.04 2.09 -8.58
N LYS A 186 29.74 2.94 -7.82
CA LYS A 186 29.12 3.90 -6.91
C LYS A 186 29.41 5.31 -7.41
N HIS A 187 28.37 6.01 -7.85
CA HIS A 187 28.50 7.41 -8.23
C HIS A 187 28.37 8.31 -7.00
N LYS A 188 29.26 9.30 -6.85
CA LYS A 188 29.27 10.22 -5.71
C LYS A 188 29.60 11.64 -6.19
N GLY A 189 28.55 12.43 -6.45
CA GLY A 189 28.70 13.80 -6.96
C GLY A 189 29.31 13.83 -8.38
N PRO A 190 30.39 14.65 -8.61
CA PRO A 190 31.07 14.73 -9.91
C PRO A 190 32.02 13.55 -10.17
N GLY A 191 32.16 12.59 -9.25
CA GLY A 191 33.02 11.42 -9.35
C GLY A 191 32.34 10.14 -8.87
N GLY A 192 33.11 9.06 -8.76
CA GLY A 192 32.62 7.77 -8.33
C GLY A 192 33.69 6.77 -7.98
N GLU A 193 33.27 5.62 -7.48
CA GLU A 193 34.12 4.47 -7.13
C GLU A 193 33.70 3.28 -7.98
N LEU A 194 34.67 2.71 -8.72
CA LEU A 194 34.49 1.44 -9.44
C LEU A 194 35.17 0.34 -8.61
N LYS A 195 34.40 -0.69 -8.26
CA LYS A 195 34.86 -1.84 -7.47
C LYS A 195 34.72 -3.11 -8.28
N ILE A 196 35.82 -3.78 -8.57
CA ILE A 196 35.91 -5.05 -9.28
C ILE A 196 36.26 -6.13 -8.26
N LYS A 197 35.43 -7.19 -8.15
CA LYS A 197 35.73 -8.34 -7.29
C LYS A 197 36.44 -9.42 -8.11
N TYR A 198 37.63 -9.80 -7.70
CA TYR A 198 38.39 -10.92 -8.26
C TYR A 198 38.65 -11.98 -7.18
N HIS A 199 38.87 -13.23 -7.59
CA HIS A 199 39.11 -14.37 -6.70
C HIS A 199 40.58 -14.89 -6.78
N HIS A 200 41.25 -14.71 -7.90
CA HIS A 200 42.61 -15.19 -8.16
C HIS A 200 43.44 -14.10 -8.78
N GLY A 201 44.81 -14.13 -8.54
CA GLY A 201 45.73 -13.14 -9.04
C GLY A 201 45.72 -12.95 -10.55
N ASP A 202 45.56 -14.04 -11.30
CA ASP A 202 45.49 -14.06 -12.77
C ASP A 202 44.33 -13.17 -13.31
N GLN A 203 43.22 -13.14 -12.58
CA GLN A 203 42.07 -12.28 -12.94
C GLN A 203 42.43 -10.79 -12.78
N LEU A 204 43.21 -10.44 -11.77
CA LEU A 204 43.69 -9.07 -11.58
C LEU A 204 44.63 -8.66 -12.70
N GLU A 205 45.55 -9.55 -13.10
CA GLU A 205 46.49 -9.28 -14.22
C GLU A 205 45.75 -9.09 -15.54
N ASP A 206 44.71 -9.88 -15.79
CA ASP A 206 43.85 -9.74 -17.00
C ASP A 206 43.11 -8.39 -17.03
N VAL A 207 42.54 -7.98 -15.87
CA VAL A 207 41.91 -6.66 -15.72
C VAL A 207 42.92 -5.55 -15.95
N MET A 208 44.12 -5.64 -15.35
CA MET A 208 45.20 -4.66 -15.54
C MET A 208 45.67 -4.57 -16.99
N ARG A 209 45.77 -5.70 -17.70
CA ARG A 209 46.08 -5.75 -19.12
C ARG A 209 45.06 -5.02 -19.97
N ARG A 210 43.76 -5.27 -19.72
CA ARG A 210 42.67 -4.63 -20.46
C ARG A 210 42.51 -3.12 -20.16
N LEU A 211 42.96 -2.65 -19.00
CA LEU A 211 42.95 -1.24 -18.65
C LEU A 211 44.15 -0.46 -19.21
N LYS A 212 45.26 -1.17 -19.55
CA LYS A 212 46.45 -0.57 -20.14
C LYS A 212 46.41 -0.47 -21.67
N GLY A 213 45.45 -1.08 -22.34
CA GLY A 213 45.26 -1.14 -23.80
C GLY A 213 46.02 -2.27 -24.39
#